data_ff68a1998aa4411147b21d15a50b2b71
#
_entry.id   ff68a1998aa4411147b21d15a50b2b71
#
_cell.length_a   1.000
_cell.length_b   1.000
_cell.length_c   1.000
_cell.angle_alpha   90.00
_cell.angle_beta   90.00
_cell.angle_gamma   90.00
#
_symmetry.space_group_name_H-M   'P 1'
#
loop_
_entity.id
_entity.type
_entity.pdbx_description
1 polymer ?
#
loop_
_entity_poly.entity_id
_entity_poly.type
_entity_poly.pdbx_seq_one_letter_code
_entity_poly.pdbx_strand_id
1 'polypeptide(L)'
;MWRTRMAPEKAVAIASHLKEGCGIRKTARLVGASKDGVTHLALRLGLHARALHDERARGLTVTEAQFDEKWAFVGKKQKHCDPSNPKDEGLGDQWDHTAIDVPSRFVVSMVVGKRDRETLQETVKDFAERTGGAPPP
;
A
#
# COMPACT_ATOMS: atom_id res chain seq x y z
N MET A 1 -17.15 16.40 -8.32
CA MET A 1 -15.94 16.88 -7.62
C MET A 1 -16.19 16.94 -6.12
N TRP A 2 -15.66 16.01 -5.36
CA TRP A 2 -15.82 16.00 -3.90
C TRP A 2 -14.97 17.13 -3.30
N ARG A 3 -15.61 18.22 -2.88
CA ARG A 3 -14.94 19.26 -2.10
C ARG A 3 -14.66 18.72 -0.70
N THR A 4 -13.41 18.44 -0.41
CA THR A 4 -12.98 18.16 0.95
C THR A 4 -13.20 19.42 1.77
N ARG A 5 -14.14 19.40 2.72
CA ARG A 5 -14.36 20.53 3.67
C ARG A 5 -13.27 20.62 4.74
N MET A 6 -12.20 19.89 4.57
CA MET A 6 -11.10 19.85 5.53
C MET A 6 -10.09 20.95 5.20
N ALA A 7 -9.68 21.69 6.21
CA ALA A 7 -8.63 22.70 6.06
C ALA A 7 -7.32 22.06 5.59
N PRO A 8 -6.57 22.69 4.68
CA PRO A 8 -5.32 22.15 4.14
C PRO A 8 -4.31 21.77 5.21
N GLU A 9 -4.18 22.56 6.26
CA GLU A 9 -3.25 22.33 7.37
C GLU A 9 -3.62 21.04 8.13
N LYS A 10 -4.91 20.80 8.33
CA LYS A 10 -5.41 19.57 8.95
C LYS A 10 -5.13 18.34 8.06
N ALA A 11 -5.29 18.47 6.76
CA ALA A 11 -4.98 17.40 5.81
C ALA A 11 -3.48 17.05 5.83
N VAL A 12 -2.60 18.06 5.87
CA VAL A 12 -1.15 17.87 6.01
C VAL A 12 -0.79 17.20 7.34
N ALA A 13 -1.40 17.62 8.45
CA ALA A 13 -1.18 16.99 9.76
C ALA A 13 -1.60 15.51 9.77
N ILE A 14 -2.75 15.18 9.17
CA ILE A 14 -3.19 13.79 9.01
C ILE A 14 -2.18 12.98 8.20
N ALA A 15 -1.77 13.50 7.04
CA ALA A 15 -0.79 12.83 6.19
C ALA A 15 0.53 12.56 6.93
N SER A 16 1.02 13.53 7.69
CA SER A 16 2.23 13.42 8.50
C SER A 16 2.11 12.33 9.56
N HIS A 17 1.01 12.27 10.29
CA HIS A 17 0.81 11.22 11.29
C HIS A 17 0.68 9.82 10.68
N LEU A 18 0.00 9.70 9.54
CA LEU A 18 -0.11 8.43 8.82
C LEU A 18 1.25 7.96 8.29
N LYS A 19 2.06 8.88 7.75
CA LYS A 19 3.44 8.61 7.32
C LYS A 19 4.31 8.06 8.45
N GLU A 20 4.14 8.57 9.67
CA GLU A 20 4.84 8.09 10.86
C GLU A 20 4.24 6.78 11.45
N GLY A 21 3.35 6.12 10.73
CA GLY A 21 2.74 4.84 11.13
C GLY A 21 1.63 4.96 12.17
N CYS A 22 1.11 6.16 12.42
CA CYS A 22 -0.05 6.31 13.28
C CYS A 22 -1.29 5.69 12.62
N GLY A 23 -2.01 4.83 13.34
CA GLY A 23 -3.28 4.26 12.87
C GLY A 23 -4.39 5.32 12.77
N ILE A 24 -5.42 5.03 11.98
CA ILE A 24 -6.55 5.94 11.66
C ILE A 24 -7.18 6.55 12.92
N ARG A 25 -7.51 5.74 13.92
CA ARG A 25 -8.17 6.24 15.15
C ARG A 25 -7.25 7.14 15.99
N LYS A 26 -5.97 6.80 16.06
CA LYS A 26 -4.98 7.61 16.77
C LYS A 26 -4.79 8.96 16.08
N THR A 27 -4.64 8.96 14.77
CA THR A 27 -4.53 10.16 13.95
C THR A 27 -5.76 11.06 14.11
N ALA A 28 -6.97 10.49 14.03
CA ALA A 28 -8.21 11.23 14.23
C ALA A 28 -8.24 11.99 15.57
N ARG A 29 -7.84 11.33 16.66
CA ARG A 29 -7.78 11.97 17.99
C ARG A 29 -6.73 13.08 18.07
N LEU A 30 -5.54 12.84 17.50
CA LEU A 30 -4.43 13.79 17.57
C LEU A 30 -4.72 15.09 16.81
N VAL A 31 -5.40 14.99 15.67
CA VAL A 31 -5.67 16.17 14.82
C VAL A 31 -7.09 16.74 14.99
N GLY A 32 -7.90 16.17 15.87
CA GLY A 32 -9.29 16.60 16.05
C GLY A 32 -10.14 16.43 14.78
N ALA A 33 -10.05 15.28 14.14
CA ALA A 33 -10.82 14.92 12.95
C ALA A 33 -11.73 13.71 13.20
N SER A 34 -12.73 13.50 12.35
CA SER A 34 -13.52 12.28 12.38
C SER A 34 -12.70 11.10 11.84
N LYS A 35 -12.95 9.90 12.37
CA LYS A 35 -12.35 8.66 11.85
C LYS A 35 -12.59 8.50 10.35
N ASP A 36 -13.81 8.78 9.90
CA ASP A 36 -14.20 8.62 8.49
C ASP A 36 -13.49 9.65 7.60
N GLY A 37 -13.34 10.89 8.08
CA GLY A 37 -12.57 11.92 7.37
C GLY A 37 -11.10 11.52 7.20
N VAL A 38 -10.47 10.94 8.23
CA VAL A 38 -9.10 10.42 8.15
C VAL A 38 -9.02 9.23 7.20
N THR A 39 -9.99 8.31 7.24
CA THR A 39 -10.03 7.14 6.34
C THR A 39 -10.16 7.57 4.89
N HIS A 40 -11.09 8.46 4.57
CA HIS A 40 -11.27 8.96 3.21
C HIS A 40 -10.02 9.69 2.68
N LEU A 41 -9.39 10.50 3.52
CA LEU A 41 -8.16 11.17 3.14
C LEU A 41 -7.02 10.17 2.92
N ALA A 42 -6.86 9.16 3.79
CA ALA A 42 -5.85 8.11 3.65
C ALA A 42 -6.00 7.36 2.31
N LEU A 43 -7.23 6.98 1.94
CA LEU A 43 -7.50 6.33 0.65
C LEU A 43 -7.11 7.22 -0.54
N ARG A 44 -7.46 8.50 -0.50
CA ARG A 44 -7.10 9.45 -1.56
C ARG A 44 -5.60 9.67 -1.66
N LEU A 45 -4.91 9.80 -0.54
CA LEU A 45 -3.46 9.91 -0.50
C LEU A 45 -2.78 8.65 -1.05
N GLY A 46 -3.29 7.46 -0.70
CA GLY A 46 -2.80 6.19 -1.24
C GLY A 46 -2.94 6.10 -2.75
N LEU A 47 -4.10 6.46 -3.31
CA LEU A 47 -4.31 6.48 -4.76
C LEU A 47 -3.38 7.48 -5.47
N HIS A 48 -3.21 8.67 -4.90
CA HIS A 48 -2.30 9.66 -5.45
C HIS A 48 -0.83 9.22 -5.38
N ALA A 49 -0.41 8.66 -4.25
CA ALA A 49 0.94 8.14 -4.07
C ALA A 49 1.24 6.99 -5.05
N ARG A 50 0.27 6.10 -5.27
CA ARG A 50 0.39 5.04 -6.27
C ARG A 50 0.58 5.59 -7.68
N ALA A 51 -0.27 6.53 -8.10
CA ALA A 51 -0.16 7.15 -9.42
C ALA A 51 1.20 7.85 -9.61
N LEU A 52 1.67 8.57 -8.61
CA LEU A 52 2.97 9.24 -8.63
C LEU A 52 4.14 8.25 -8.69
N HIS A 53 4.04 7.14 -7.93
CA HIS A 53 5.02 6.07 -7.96
C HIS A 53 5.05 5.39 -9.33
N ASP A 54 3.90 5.08 -9.91
CA ASP A 54 3.78 4.46 -11.24
C ASP A 54 4.35 5.35 -12.36
N GLU A 55 4.24 6.66 -12.22
CA GLU A 55 4.82 7.63 -13.16
C GLU A 55 6.34 7.74 -13.01
N ARG A 56 6.84 7.84 -11.77
CA ARG A 56 8.23 8.24 -11.49
C ARG A 56 9.18 7.07 -11.27
N ALA A 57 8.69 5.95 -10.74
CA ALA A 57 9.53 4.77 -10.48
C ALA A 57 9.67 3.92 -11.76
N ARG A 58 10.40 4.45 -12.75
CA ARG A 58 10.67 3.82 -14.04
C ARG A 58 12.14 3.98 -14.41
N GLY A 59 12.69 3.02 -15.14
CA GLY A 59 14.09 3.05 -15.58
C GLY A 59 15.08 3.06 -14.41
N LEU A 60 14.72 2.43 -13.30
CA LEU A 60 15.55 2.40 -12.11
C LEU A 60 16.74 1.47 -12.28
N THR A 61 17.91 1.90 -11.80
CA THR A 61 19.08 1.04 -11.68
C THR A 61 19.13 0.46 -10.27
N VAL A 62 18.91 -0.84 -10.15
CA VAL A 62 18.92 -1.58 -8.89
C VAL A 62 20.07 -2.56 -8.92
N THR A 63 20.97 -2.48 -7.95
CA THR A 63 22.15 -3.36 -7.84
C THR A 63 21.90 -4.54 -6.93
N GLU A 64 21.04 -4.39 -5.95
CA GLU A 64 20.66 -5.44 -5.00
C GLU A 64 19.20 -5.26 -4.61
N ALA A 65 18.38 -6.27 -4.82
CA ALA A 65 16.97 -6.25 -4.47
C ALA A 65 16.64 -7.23 -3.35
N GLN A 66 15.82 -6.78 -2.41
CA GLN A 66 15.21 -7.63 -1.38
C GLN A 66 13.71 -7.70 -1.61
N PHE A 67 13.19 -8.92 -1.66
CA PHE A 67 11.74 -9.19 -1.69
C PHE A 67 11.28 -9.59 -0.31
N ASP A 68 10.17 -9.01 0.13
CA ASP A 68 9.59 -9.27 1.45
C ASP A 68 8.06 -9.31 1.38
N GLU A 69 7.45 -9.97 2.34
CA GLU A 69 6.00 -10.13 2.45
C GLU A 69 5.53 -9.71 3.84
N LYS A 70 4.57 -8.80 3.89
CA LYS A 70 3.94 -8.38 5.14
C LYS A 70 2.49 -8.85 5.18
N TRP A 71 2.16 -9.65 6.19
CA TRP A 71 0.79 -10.13 6.39
C TRP A 71 -0.14 -9.03 6.90
N ALA A 72 -1.36 -9.02 6.38
CA ALA A 72 -2.48 -8.23 6.83
C ALA A 72 -3.79 -9.02 6.63
N PHE A 73 -4.94 -8.41 6.86
CA PHE A 73 -6.24 -8.98 6.49
C PHE A 73 -7.25 -7.88 6.18
N VAL A 74 -8.21 -8.22 5.33
CA VAL A 74 -9.35 -7.35 4.99
C VAL A 74 -10.60 -7.86 5.67
N GLY A 75 -11.27 -7.00 6.43
CA GLY A 75 -12.49 -7.31 7.15
C GLY A 75 -12.30 -8.28 8.31
N LYS A 76 -11.96 -9.52 8.03
CA LYS A 76 -11.72 -10.59 9.02
C LYS A 76 -10.59 -11.51 8.57
N LYS A 77 -9.99 -12.24 9.52
CA LYS A 77 -8.93 -13.21 9.22
C LYS A 77 -9.48 -14.35 8.38
N GLN A 78 -8.64 -14.95 7.53
CA GLN A 78 -9.00 -16.03 6.62
C GLN A 78 -9.76 -17.18 7.32
N LYS A 79 -9.34 -17.56 8.51
CA LYS A 79 -9.99 -18.64 9.29
C LYS A 79 -11.46 -18.39 9.67
N HIS A 80 -11.93 -17.17 9.52
CA HIS A 80 -13.32 -16.76 9.78
C HIS A 80 -14.11 -16.46 8.50
N CYS A 81 -13.49 -16.64 7.34
CA CYS A 81 -14.15 -16.50 6.05
C CYS A 81 -14.86 -17.82 5.69
N ASP A 82 -16.07 -17.70 5.16
CA ASP A 82 -16.84 -18.81 4.62
C ASP A 82 -16.76 -18.76 3.09
N PRO A 83 -16.09 -19.74 2.43
CA PRO A 83 -15.96 -19.76 0.98
C PRO A 83 -17.29 -19.84 0.22
N SER A 84 -18.35 -20.32 0.89
CA SER A 84 -19.69 -20.40 0.30
C SER A 84 -20.50 -19.12 0.43
N ASN A 85 -20.03 -18.14 1.21
CA ASN A 85 -20.71 -16.87 1.44
C ASN A 85 -20.18 -15.78 0.49
N PRO A 86 -21.00 -15.30 -0.46
CA PRO A 86 -20.57 -14.25 -1.41
C PRO A 86 -20.13 -12.93 -0.70
N LYS A 87 -20.58 -12.69 0.54
CA LYS A 87 -20.19 -11.50 1.32
C LYS A 87 -18.74 -11.58 1.82
N ASP A 88 -18.16 -12.77 1.80
CA ASP A 88 -16.78 -12.99 2.23
C ASP A 88 -15.79 -12.93 1.06
N GLU A 89 -16.29 -12.77 -0.16
CA GLU A 89 -15.45 -12.59 -1.33
C GLU A 89 -14.54 -11.34 -1.16
N GLY A 90 -13.25 -11.51 -1.40
CA GLY A 90 -12.26 -10.45 -1.20
C GLY A 90 -11.85 -10.19 0.24
N LEU A 91 -12.50 -10.83 1.22
CA LEU A 91 -12.09 -10.76 2.62
C LEU A 91 -11.00 -11.79 2.94
N GLY A 92 -10.47 -11.70 4.16
CA GLY A 92 -9.47 -12.63 4.67
C GLY A 92 -8.05 -12.12 4.55
N ASP A 93 -7.10 -13.04 4.63
CA ASP A 93 -5.68 -12.73 4.65
C ASP A 93 -5.24 -12.11 3.31
N GLN A 94 -4.46 -11.04 3.42
CA GLN A 94 -3.81 -10.35 2.32
C GLN A 94 -2.34 -10.13 2.68
N TRP A 95 -1.51 -10.01 1.67
CA TRP A 95 -0.09 -9.84 1.84
C TRP A 95 0.39 -8.66 1.00
N ASP A 96 1.18 -7.78 1.61
CA ASP A 96 1.89 -6.73 0.90
C ASP A 96 3.21 -7.33 0.43
N HIS A 97 3.31 -7.68 -0.85
CA HIS A 97 4.54 -8.13 -1.48
C HIS A 97 5.34 -6.92 -1.92
N THR A 98 6.54 -6.74 -1.40
CA THR A 98 7.39 -5.60 -1.68
C THR A 98 8.72 -6.02 -2.26
N ALA A 99 9.24 -5.23 -3.19
CA ALA A 99 10.62 -5.31 -3.66
C ALA A 99 11.32 -3.99 -3.37
N ILE A 100 12.45 -4.05 -2.67
CA ILE A 100 13.18 -2.88 -2.17
C ILE A 100 14.59 -2.90 -2.75
N ASP A 101 15.06 -1.76 -3.24
CA ASP A 101 16.47 -1.52 -3.52
C ASP A 101 17.22 -1.38 -2.20
N VAL A 102 18.14 -2.31 -1.91
CA VAL A 102 18.77 -2.42 -0.59
C VAL A 102 19.60 -1.18 -0.26
N PRO A 103 20.47 -0.65 -1.14
CA PRO A 103 21.28 0.51 -0.82
C PRO A 103 20.48 1.77 -0.54
N SER A 104 19.47 2.09 -1.35
CA SER A 104 18.66 3.30 -1.21
C SER A 104 17.46 3.13 -0.27
N ARG A 105 17.08 1.89 0.03
CA ARG A 105 15.84 1.51 0.73
C ARG A 105 14.56 1.98 0.02
N PHE A 106 14.66 2.26 -1.26
CA PHE A 106 13.53 2.64 -2.07
C PHE A 106 12.64 1.43 -2.39
N VAL A 107 11.34 1.56 -2.15
CA VAL A 107 10.36 0.54 -2.53
C VAL A 107 10.14 0.63 -4.04
N VAL A 108 10.69 -0.31 -4.78
CA VAL A 108 10.61 -0.36 -6.24
C VAL A 108 9.26 -0.87 -6.69
N SER A 109 8.76 -1.95 -6.07
CA SER A 109 7.48 -2.57 -6.39
C SER A 109 6.70 -2.89 -5.13
N MET A 110 5.38 -2.76 -5.19
CA MET A 110 4.47 -3.19 -4.14
C MET A 110 3.18 -3.72 -4.75
N VAL A 111 2.89 -4.98 -4.50
CA VAL A 111 1.66 -5.66 -4.94
C VAL A 111 0.95 -6.23 -3.73
N VAL A 112 -0.35 -5.95 -3.64
CA VAL A 112 -1.20 -6.49 -2.56
C VAL A 112 -2.03 -7.64 -3.12
N GLY A 113 -1.95 -8.80 -2.48
CA GLY A 113 -2.68 -9.97 -2.93
C GLY A 113 -2.61 -11.13 -1.95
N LYS A 114 -2.92 -12.32 -2.43
CA LYS A 114 -2.79 -13.56 -1.66
C LYS A 114 -1.32 -14.01 -1.62
N ARG A 115 -0.99 -14.90 -0.68
CA ARG A 115 0.33 -15.54 -0.67
C ARG A 115 0.34 -16.73 -1.63
N ASP A 116 0.36 -16.41 -2.90
CA ASP A 116 0.30 -17.38 -3.98
C ASP A 116 1.33 -17.05 -5.09
N ARG A 117 1.45 -17.98 -6.01
CA ARG A 117 2.38 -17.85 -7.13
C ARG A 117 2.02 -16.70 -8.06
N GLU A 118 0.73 -16.44 -8.25
CA GLU A 118 0.26 -15.39 -9.17
C GLU A 118 0.66 -14.02 -8.67
N THR A 119 0.42 -13.71 -7.39
CA THR A 119 0.80 -12.44 -6.77
C THR A 119 2.32 -12.24 -6.75
N LEU A 120 3.08 -13.33 -6.51
CA LEU A 120 4.55 -13.27 -6.58
C LEU A 120 5.02 -12.96 -8.02
N GLN A 121 4.44 -13.63 -9.02
CA GLN A 121 4.78 -13.37 -10.43
C GLN A 121 4.45 -11.93 -10.84
N GLU A 122 3.32 -11.39 -10.38
CA GLU A 122 2.94 -10.00 -10.61
C GLU A 122 3.97 -9.04 -9.99
N THR A 123 4.41 -9.31 -8.76
CA THR A 123 5.44 -8.51 -8.08
C THR A 123 6.77 -8.51 -8.84
N VAL A 124 7.22 -9.68 -9.29
CA VAL A 124 8.47 -9.81 -10.07
C VAL A 124 8.34 -9.11 -11.42
N LYS A 125 7.19 -9.22 -12.08
CA LYS A 125 6.92 -8.56 -13.36
C LYS A 125 6.93 -7.04 -13.20
N ASP A 126 6.21 -6.50 -12.21
CA ASP A 126 6.18 -5.06 -11.92
C ASP A 126 7.59 -4.53 -11.60
N PHE A 127 8.36 -5.27 -10.80
CA PHE A 127 9.76 -4.94 -10.52
C PHE A 127 10.61 -4.87 -11.79
N ALA A 128 10.51 -5.89 -12.66
CA ALA A 128 11.26 -5.96 -13.91
C ALA A 128 10.89 -4.81 -14.85
N GLU A 129 9.63 -4.46 -14.97
CA GLU A 129 9.15 -3.33 -15.80
C GLU A 129 9.69 -1.98 -15.29
N ARG A 130 9.89 -1.83 -13.99
CA ARG A 130 10.43 -0.61 -13.38
C ARG A 130 11.94 -0.50 -13.48
N THR A 131 12.65 -1.61 -13.59
CA THR A 131 14.12 -1.67 -13.60
C THR A 131 14.74 -1.96 -14.97
N GLY A 132 13.93 -1.91 -16.05
CA GLY A 132 14.44 -2.15 -17.41
C GLY A 132 14.58 -3.61 -17.81
N GLY A 133 13.94 -4.54 -17.10
CA GLY A 133 13.64 -5.88 -17.60
C GLY A 133 14.40 -7.05 -17.00
N ALA A 134 15.50 -6.88 -16.28
CA ALA A 134 16.16 -7.97 -15.60
C ALA A 134 16.30 -7.67 -14.10
N PRO A 135 15.81 -8.53 -13.20
CA PRO A 135 16.18 -8.41 -11.79
C PRO A 135 17.70 -8.61 -11.66
N PRO A 136 18.36 -7.87 -10.76
CA PRO A 136 19.77 -8.15 -10.44
C PRO A 136 19.92 -9.55 -9.85
N PRO A 137 21.07 -10.16 -9.98
CA PRO A 137 21.35 -11.49 -9.46
C PRO A 137 21.19 -11.58 -7.95
#